data_622e032dd7386f1d0823cdb096cc9a66
#
_entry.id   622e032dd7386f1d0823cdb096cc9a66
#
_cell.length_a   1.000
_cell.length_b   1.000
_cell.length_c   1.000
_cell.angle_alpha   90.00
_cell.angle_beta   90.00
_cell.angle_gamma   90.00
#
_symmetry.space_group_name_H-M   'P 1'
#
loop_
_entity.id
_entity.type
_entity.pdbx_description
1 polymer ?
#
loop_
_entity_poly.entity_id
_entity_poly.type
_entity_poly.pdbx_seq_one_letter_code
_entity_poly.pdbx_strand_id
1 'polypeptide(L)'
;YRRQRQMWIRDSWCYQLLATRSLKDESMKVYDRLKNGTLDEARYAVSMIVGRDTRELTETGVTKAAVETVAENASDGVIAPMLYMAIGGVPLMFLYKGINTMDSMLGYKNDKYLYFGRIAAKLDDVANYIPARISGWLMVAGTVFTGMDTKNAAKIYKRDRRNHASPNSAQTEAAMAGALDVQLAVSYTHLTLPT
;
A
#
# COMPACT_ATOMS: atom_id res chain seq x y z
N TYR A 1 -13.83 8.76 -35.09
CA TYR A 1 -12.39 9.05 -35.00
C TYR A 1 -12.03 9.86 -33.74
N ARG A 2 -12.69 10.99 -33.40
CA ARG A 2 -12.42 11.79 -32.19
C ARG A 2 -12.75 11.04 -30.90
N ARG A 3 -13.91 10.36 -30.80
CA ARG A 3 -14.31 9.57 -29.62
C ARG A 3 -13.35 8.42 -29.35
N GLN A 4 -12.94 7.70 -30.40
CA GLN A 4 -12.03 6.57 -30.30
C GLN A 4 -10.64 7.01 -29.80
N ARG A 5 -10.10 8.13 -30.31
CA ARG A 5 -8.83 8.70 -29.84
C ARG A 5 -8.89 9.18 -28.38
N GLN A 6 -10.01 9.75 -27.95
CA GLN A 6 -10.20 10.12 -26.55
C GLN A 6 -10.26 8.91 -25.61
N MET A 7 -10.86 7.80 -26.04
CA MET A 7 -10.82 6.54 -25.30
C MET A 7 -9.38 6.03 -25.14
N TRP A 8 -8.61 5.95 -26.19
CA TRP A 8 -7.21 5.50 -26.13
C TRP A 8 -6.34 6.35 -25.19
N ILE A 9 -6.51 7.66 -25.20
CA ILE A 9 -5.78 8.57 -24.30
C ILE A 9 -6.17 8.31 -22.84
N ARG A 10 -7.46 8.17 -22.55
CA ARG A 10 -7.96 7.87 -21.20
C ARG A 10 -7.45 6.52 -20.71
N ASP A 11 -7.50 5.49 -21.52
CA ASP A 11 -7.03 4.15 -21.18
C ASP A 11 -5.54 4.14 -20.90
N SER A 12 -4.74 4.86 -21.68
CA SER A 12 -3.30 5.01 -21.46
C SER A 12 -3.00 5.70 -20.14
N TRP A 13 -3.74 6.75 -19.78
CA TRP A 13 -3.56 7.45 -18.52
C TRP A 13 -4.00 6.60 -17.32
N CYS A 14 -5.10 5.87 -17.45
CA CYS A 14 -5.53 4.92 -16.41
C CYS A 14 -4.46 3.86 -16.17
N TYR A 15 -3.90 3.29 -17.23
CA TYR A 15 -2.84 2.29 -17.12
C TYR A 15 -1.58 2.83 -16.43
N GLN A 16 -1.17 4.06 -16.74
CA GLN A 16 0.02 4.69 -16.14
C GLN A 16 -0.16 5.06 -14.67
N LEU A 17 -1.39 5.39 -14.26
CA LEU A 17 -1.69 5.80 -12.88
C LEU A 17 -1.91 4.63 -11.93
N LEU A 18 -2.20 3.41 -12.45
CA LEU A 18 -2.37 2.21 -11.65
C LEU A 18 -1.02 1.51 -11.43
N ALA A 19 -0.63 1.38 -10.19
CA ALA A 19 0.66 0.79 -9.80
C ALA A 19 0.68 -0.75 -9.79
N THR A 20 -0.38 -1.44 -10.23
CA THR A 20 -0.55 -2.90 -10.07
C THR A 20 0.62 -3.70 -10.62
N ARG A 21 1.05 -3.42 -11.85
CA ARG A 21 2.16 -4.14 -12.48
C ARG A 21 3.49 -3.81 -11.81
N SER A 22 3.76 -2.54 -11.56
CA SER A 22 4.97 -2.08 -10.90
C SER A 22 5.09 -2.68 -9.50
N LEU A 23 4.00 -2.68 -8.72
CA LEU A 23 3.94 -3.26 -7.39
C LEU A 23 4.27 -4.77 -7.41
N LYS A 24 3.70 -5.52 -8.36
CA LYS A 24 4.01 -6.93 -8.57
C LYS A 24 5.48 -7.13 -8.94
N ASP A 25 5.97 -6.43 -9.95
CA ASP A 25 7.31 -6.63 -10.49
C ASP A 25 8.38 -6.30 -9.42
N GLU A 26 8.19 -5.22 -8.66
CA GLU A 26 9.12 -4.83 -7.60
C GLU A 26 9.07 -5.76 -6.39
N SER A 27 7.89 -6.19 -5.96
CA SER A 27 7.77 -7.15 -4.85
C SER A 27 8.35 -8.54 -5.23
N MET A 28 8.19 -8.97 -6.47
CA MET A 28 8.79 -10.20 -6.96
C MET A 28 10.32 -10.15 -7.04
N LYS A 29 10.91 -8.98 -7.30
CA LYS A 29 12.38 -8.81 -7.20
C LYS A 29 12.88 -9.05 -5.78
N VAL A 30 12.16 -8.54 -4.76
CA VAL A 30 12.52 -8.82 -3.35
C VAL A 30 12.46 -10.31 -3.07
N TYR A 31 11.39 -10.99 -3.51
CA TYR A 31 11.26 -12.44 -3.36
C TYR A 31 12.42 -13.20 -4.03
N ASP A 32 12.75 -12.85 -5.27
CA ASP A 32 13.84 -13.51 -6.01
C ASP A 32 15.20 -13.32 -5.32
N ARG A 33 15.46 -12.13 -4.76
CA ARG A 33 16.70 -11.88 -4.02
C ARG A 33 16.75 -12.60 -2.68
N LEU A 34 15.61 -12.71 -1.97
CA LEU A 34 15.54 -13.51 -0.76
C LEU A 34 15.76 -15.00 -1.02
N LYS A 35 15.25 -15.53 -2.15
CA LYS A 35 15.33 -16.95 -2.48
C LYS A 35 16.66 -17.37 -3.11
N ASN A 36 17.20 -16.56 -3.99
CA ASN A 36 18.32 -16.94 -4.88
C ASN A 36 19.55 -16.04 -4.73
N GLY A 37 19.45 -14.94 -3.95
CA GLY A 37 20.52 -13.96 -3.76
C GLY A 37 21.06 -13.92 -2.34
N THR A 38 21.72 -12.82 -2.02
CA THR A 38 22.23 -12.52 -0.68
C THR A 38 21.25 -11.63 0.10
N LEU A 39 21.37 -11.63 1.44
CA LEU A 39 20.55 -10.75 2.27
C LEU A 39 20.75 -9.26 1.94
N ASP A 40 21.95 -8.86 1.58
CA ASP A 40 22.24 -7.47 1.21
C ASP A 40 21.58 -7.08 -0.12
N GLU A 41 21.52 -7.99 -1.09
CA GLU A 41 20.76 -7.77 -2.32
C GLU A 41 19.26 -7.67 -2.06
N ALA A 42 18.72 -8.47 -1.14
CA ALA A 42 17.32 -8.41 -0.73
C ALA A 42 17.01 -7.11 0.03
N ARG A 43 17.91 -6.63 0.90
CA ARG A 43 17.83 -5.33 1.57
C ARG A 43 17.83 -4.18 0.56
N TYR A 44 18.68 -4.26 -0.45
CA TYR A 44 18.70 -3.27 -1.52
C TYR A 44 17.40 -3.30 -2.33
N ALA A 45 16.90 -4.48 -2.71
CA ALA A 45 15.65 -4.59 -3.46
C ALA A 45 14.46 -4.01 -2.66
N VAL A 46 14.34 -4.31 -1.36
CA VAL A 46 13.26 -3.77 -0.54
C VAL A 46 13.41 -2.27 -0.30
N SER A 47 14.62 -1.72 -0.25
CA SER A 47 14.84 -0.27 -0.11
C SER A 47 14.30 0.55 -1.28
N MET A 48 14.09 -0.07 -2.43
CA MET A 48 13.51 0.58 -3.60
C MET A 48 12.00 0.78 -3.51
N ILE A 49 11.34 0.09 -2.57
CA ILE A 49 9.87 0.12 -2.41
C ILE A 49 9.41 0.59 -1.03
N VAL A 50 10.30 0.71 -0.05
CA VAL A 50 9.98 1.22 1.29
C VAL A 50 10.66 2.56 1.56
N GLY A 51 10.01 3.43 2.31
CA GLY A 51 10.53 4.75 2.69
C GLY A 51 11.39 4.77 3.96
N ARG A 52 11.83 3.62 4.48
CA ARG A 52 12.61 3.51 5.73
C ARG A 52 13.97 2.88 5.49
N ASP A 53 14.88 3.03 6.45
CA ASP A 53 16.19 2.38 6.41
C ASP A 53 16.03 0.84 6.46
N THR A 54 16.70 0.16 5.54
CA THR A 54 16.62 -1.30 5.37
C THR A 54 17.93 -2.02 5.67
N ARG A 55 18.99 -1.27 6.00
CA ARG A 55 20.38 -1.80 6.11
C ARG A 55 20.56 -2.84 7.20
N GLU A 56 19.77 -2.75 8.27
CA GLU A 56 19.85 -3.65 9.43
C GLU A 56 18.71 -4.69 9.47
N LEU A 57 17.86 -4.75 8.44
CA LEU A 57 16.76 -5.69 8.42
C LEU A 57 17.26 -7.14 8.32
N THR A 58 16.71 -8.01 9.15
CA THR A 58 16.86 -9.46 9.00
C THR A 58 16.06 -9.94 7.79
N GLU A 59 16.26 -11.17 7.34
CA GLU A 59 15.48 -11.78 6.27
C GLU A 59 13.97 -11.70 6.54
N THR A 60 13.55 -12.02 7.77
CA THR A 60 12.15 -11.85 8.21
C THR A 60 11.72 -10.39 8.16
N GLY A 61 12.60 -9.46 8.53
CA GLY A 61 12.33 -8.02 8.46
C GLY A 61 12.11 -7.53 7.03
N VAL A 62 12.92 -7.99 6.08
CA VAL A 62 12.78 -7.69 4.64
C VAL A 62 11.46 -8.24 4.12
N THR A 63 11.12 -9.49 4.46
CA THR A 63 9.84 -10.12 4.05
C THR A 63 8.65 -9.33 4.58
N LYS A 64 8.65 -8.98 5.87
CA LYS A 64 7.56 -8.20 6.48
C LYS A 64 7.43 -6.83 5.83
N ALA A 65 8.53 -6.11 5.62
CA ALA A 65 8.53 -4.82 4.97
C ALA A 65 7.96 -4.87 3.54
N ALA A 66 8.28 -5.90 2.77
CA ALA A 66 7.72 -6.11 1.44
C ALA A 66 6.21 -6.36 1.49
N VAL A 67 5.73 -7.21 2.41
CA VAL A 67 4.31 -7.51 2.58
C VAL A 67 3.52 -6.27 3.02
N GLU A 68 4.03 -5.49 3.99
CA GLU A 68 3.45 -4.22 4.43
C GLU A 68 3.29 -3.26 3.26
N THR A 69 4.35 -3.06 2.48
CA THR A 69 4.34 -2.17 1.32
C THR A 69 3.35 -2.62 0.25
N VAL A 70 3.26 -3.93 -0.02
CA VAL A 70 2.26 -4.47 -0.97
C VAL A 70 0.84 -4.24 -0.45
N ALA A 71 0.58 -4.47 0.84
CA ALA A 71 -0.72 -4.27 1.44
C ALA A 71 -1.17 -2.79 1.38
N GLU A 72 -0.28 -1.85 1.74
CA GLU A 72 -0.55 -0.41 1.70
C GLU A 72 -0.75 0.07 0.26
N ASN A 73 0.15 -0.27 -0.66
CA ASN A 73 0.06 0.16 -2.05
C ASN A 73 -1.07 -0.52 -2.84
N ALA A 74 -1.60 -1.66 -2.40
CA ALA A 74 -2.84 -2.20 -2.95
C ALA A 74 -4.01 -1.24 -2.74
N SER A 75 -4.06 -0.51 -1.61
CA SER A 75 -5.00 0.58 -1.40
C SER A 75 -4.64 1.81 -2.25
N ASP A 76 -3.48 2.39 -2.00
CA ASP A 76 -3.11 3.74 -2.44
C ASP A 76 -2.67 3.80 -3.90
N GLY A 77 -2.15 2.70 -4.42
CA GLY A 77 -1.69 2.55 -5.80
C GLY A 77 -2.69 1.91 -6.75
N VAL A 78 -3.74 1.26 -6.24
CA VAL A 78 -4.69 0.52 -7.09
C VAL A 78 -6.14 0.88 -6.78
N ILE A 79 -6.64 0.56 -5.58
CA ILE A 79 -8.08 0.65 -5.29
C ILE A 79 -8.52 2.11 -5.17
N ALA A 80 -7.78 2.95 -4.47
CA ALA A 80 -8.13 4.36 -4.32
C ALA A 80 -8.14 5.11 -5.67
N PRO A 81 -7.12 5.02 -6.54
CA PRO A 81 -7.19 5.60 -7.88
C PRO A 81 -8.38 5.11 -8.69
N MET A 82 -8.72 3.81 -8.62
CA MET A 82 -9.87 3.25 -9.33
C MET A 82 -11.20 3.83 -8.81
N LEU A 83 -11.36 3.99 -7.50
CA LEU A 83 -12.55 4.60 -6.90
C LEU A 83 -12.71 6.05 -7.33
N TYR A 84 -11.64 6.84 -7.28
CA TYR A 84 -11.67 8.24 -7.72
C TYR A 84 -11.94 8.35 -9.22
N MET A 85 -11.42 7.42 -10.02
CA MET A 85 -11.73 7.34 -11.44
C MET A 85 -13.21 7.01 -11.69
N ALA A 86 -13.79 6.11 -10.92
CA ALA A 86 -15.21 5.75 -11.04
C ALA A 86 -16.15 6.91 -10.69
N ILE A 87 -15.76 7.77 -9.72
CA ILE A 87 -16.57 8.90 -9.27
C ILE A 87 -16.46 10.11 -10.23
N GLY A 88 -15.25 10.50 -10.61
CA GLY A 88 -14.98 11.74 -11.33
C GLY A 88 -14.07 11.59 -12.55
N GLY A 89 -13.89 10.36 -13.01
CA GLY A 89 -13.07 10.07 -14.19
C GLY A 89 -11.58 10.35 -13.97
N VAL A 90 -10.87 10.44 -15.08
CA VAL A 90 -9.42 10.67 -15.11
C VAL A 90 -8.96 11.92 -14.34
N PRO A 91 -9.65 13.08 -14.41
CA PRO A 91 -9.25 14.26 -13.65
C PRO A 91 -9.20 14.03 -12.12
N LEU A 92 -10.20 13.35 -11.58
CA LEU A 92 -10.26 13.10 -10.13
C LEU A 92 -9.23 12.05 -9.71
N MET A 93 -8.96 11.06 -10.54
CA MET A 93 -7.88 10.10 -10.36
C MET A 93 -6.51 10.80 -10.31
N PHE A 94 -6.23 11.77 -11.21
CA PHE A 94 -5.01 12.56 -11.20
C PHE A 94 -4.89 13.43 -9.95
N LEU A 95 -5.97 14.07 -9.53
CA LEU A 95 -6.01 14.86 -8.31
C LEU A 95 -5.63 14.01 -7.09
N TYR A 96 -6.27 12.85 -6.95
CA TYR A 96 -5.94 11.90 -5.89
C TYR A 96 -4.46 11.49 -5.95
N LYS A 97 -3.96 11.09 -7.13
CA LYS A 97 -2.57 10.66 -7.29
C LYS A 97 -1.58 11.79 -6.99
N GLY A 98 -1.93 13.03 -7.31
CA GLY A 98 -1.17 14.22 -6.93
C GLY A 98 -1.07 14.38 -5.41
N ILE A 99 -2.17 14.24 -4.68
CA ILE A 99 -2.20 14.30 -3.20
C ILE A 99 -1.33 13.18 -2.61
N ASN A 100 -1.53 11.95 -3.04
CA ASN A 100 -0.77 10.80 -2.56
C ASN A 100 0.73 10.91 -2.86
N THR A 101 1.11 11.43 -4.03
CA THR A 101 2.52 11.67 -4.38
C THR A 101 3.12 12.81 -3.54
N MET A 102 2.36 13.86 -3.26
CA MET A 102 2.84 14.94 -2.37
C MET A 102 3.13 14.41 -0.97
N ASP A 103 2.27 13.56 -0.40
CA ASP A 103 2.52 12.94 0.89
C ASP A 103 3.78 12.07 0.85
N SER A 104 3.89 11.18 -0.13
CA SER A 104 5.04 10.28 -0.28
C SER A 104 6.37 11.02 -0.43
N MET A 105 6.38 12.20 -1.05
CA MET A 105 7.61 12.98 -1.28
C MET A 105 7.91 13.99 -0.18
N LEU A 106 6.90 14.57 0.46
CA LEU A 106 7.03 15.71 1.37
C LEU A 106 6.50 15.42 2.78
N GLY A 107 5.78 14.32 2.99
CA GLY A 107 5.19 13.94 4.27
C GLY A 107 6.20 13.57 5.36
N TYR A 108 7.48 13.51 5.02
CA TYR A 108 8.55 13.25 5.98
C TYR A 108 8.73 14.40 6.98
N LYS A 109 8.83 14.05 8.25
CA LYS A 109 9.12 14.99 9.35
C LYS A 109 10.58 15.41 9.32
N ASN A 110 10.97 16.24 8.35
CA ASN A 110 12.26 16.93 8.37
C ASN A 110 12.03 18.44 8.58
N ASP A 111 13.01 19.12 9.18
CA ASP A 111 12.89 20.53 9.57
C ASP A 111 12.58 21.46 8.38
N LYS A 112 12.97 21.07 7.19
CA LYS A 112 12.78 21.87 5.96
C LYS A 112 11.33 21.91 5.46
N TYR A 113 10.58 20.82 5.67
CA TYR A 113 9.22 20.65 5.11
C TYR A 113 8.15 20.38 6.18
N LEU A 114 8.47 20.63 7.47
CA LEU A 114 7.63 20.27 8.60
C LEU A 114 6.16 20.74 8.47
N TYR A 115 5.95 21.98 8.07
CA TYR A 115 4.59 22.54 7.93
C TYR A 115 3.91 22.11 6.64
N PHE A 116 4.63 22.10 5.53
CA PHE A 116 4.08 21.75 4.22
C PHE A 116 3.80 20.25 4.12
N GLY A 117 4.72 19.42 4.59
CA GLY A 117 4.55 17.96 4.64
C GLY A 117 3.38 17.54 5.53
N ARG A 118 3.16 18.26 6.66
CA ARG A 118 2.01 18.01 7.53
C ARG A 118 0.66 18.28 6.86
N ILE A 119 0.60 19.26 5.97
CA ILE A 119 -0.62 19.54 5.20
C ILE A 119 -0.84 18.43 4.15
N ALA A 120 0.22 18.02 3.44
CA ALA A 120 0.17 16.94 2.46
C ALA A 120 -0.29 15.62 3.10
N ALA A 121 0.29 15.24 4.25
CA ALA A 121 -0.09 14.05 5.00
C ALA A 121 -1.56 14.08 5.45
N LYS A 122 -2.06 15.22 5.96
CA LYS A 122 -3.46 15.34 6.34
C LYS A 122 -4.42 15.29 5.16
N LEU A 123 -4.06 15.84 4.01
CA LEU A 123 -4.85 15.75 2.79
C LEU A 123 -4.92 14.32 2.29
N ASP A 124 -3.80 13.59 2.33
CA ASP A 124 -3.75 12.18 1.98
C ASP A 124 -4.57 11.32 2.95
N ASP A 125 -4.48 11.56 4.27
CA ASP A 125 -5.29 10.88 5.27
C ASP A 125 -6.80 11.05 5.00
N VAL A 126 -7.24 12.24 4.61
CA VAL A 126 -8.65 12.50 4.26
C VAL A 126 -9.03 11.82 2.94
N ALA A 127 -8.18 11.94 1.91
CA ALA A 127 -8.43 11.34 0.61
C ALA A 127 -8.49 9.80 0.69
N ASN A 128 -7.65 9.19 1.50
CA ASN A 128 -7.60 7.74 1.69
C ASN A 128 -8.60 7.20 2.71
N TYR A 129 -9.32 8.04 3.43
CA TYR A 129 -10.19 7.59 4.53
C TYR A 129 -11.25 6.56 4.09
N ILE A 130 -11.98 6.81 3.03
CA ILE A 130 -12.97 5.88 2.47
C ILE A 130 -12.31 4.76 1.66
N PRO A 131 -11.39 5.06 0.72
CA PRO A 131 -10.70 4.03 -0.07
C PRO A 131 -10.02 2.95 0.77
N ALA A 132 -9.29 3.31 1.83
CA ALA A 132 -8.59 2.35 2.66
C ALA A 132 -9.54 1.34 3.34
N ARG A 133 -10.71 1.78 3.77
CA ARG A 133 -11.72 0.90 4.38
C ARG A 133 -12.33 -0.06 3.36
N ILE A 134 -12.62 0.43 2.16
CA ILE A 134 -13.08 -0.40 1.04
C ILE A 134 -11.98 -1.40 0.69
N SER A 135 -10.72 -0.96 0.60
CA SER A 135 -9.56 -1.81 0.29
C SER A 135 -9.39 -2.94 1.31
N GLY A 136 -9.49 -2.63 2.61
CA GLY A 136 -9.39 -3.64 3.67
C GLY A 136 -10.47 -4.72 3.53
N TRP A 137 -11.73 -4.35 3.27
CA TRP A 137 -12.80 -5.31 3.04
C TRP A 137 -12.65 -6.08 1.72
N LEU A 138 -12.21 -5.43 0.64
CA LEU A 138 -11.92 -6.10 -0.62
C LEU A 138 -10.78 -7.10 -0.48
N MET A 139 -9.75 -6.76 0.33
CA MET A 139 -8.66 -7.68 0.62
C MET A 139 -9.14 -8.91 1.39
N VAL A 140 -9.99 -8.74 2.43
CA VAL A 140 -10.63 -9.86 3.13
C VAL A 140 -11.47 -10.69 2.16
N ALA A 141 -12.28 -10.09 1.29
CA ALA A 141 -13.06 -10.81 0.29
C ALA A 141 -12.17 -11.56 -0.72
N GLY A 142 -11.03 -10.95 -1.10
CA GLY A 142 -10.05 -11.55 -2.01
C GLY A 142 -9.44 -12.86 -1.50
N THR A 143 -9.35 -13.04 -0.17
CA THR A 143 -8.84 -14.29 0.43
C THR A 143 -9.67 -15.52 0.07
N VAL A 144 -10.96 -15.35 -0.22
CA VAL A 144 -11.84 -16.45 -0.68
C VAL A 144 -11.34 -17.04 -2.00
N PHE A 145 -10.85 -16.17 -2.91
CA PHE A 145 -10.39 -16.59 -4.23
C PHE A 145 -8.95 -17.09 -4.24
N THR A 146 -8.17 -16.75 -3.22
CA THR A 146 -6.76 -17.13 -3.12
C THR A 146 -6.53 -18.35 -2.22
N GLY A 147 -7.59 -18.88 -1.58
CA GLY A 147 -7.49 -20.01 -0.66
C GLY A 147 -6.81 -19.69 0.67
N MET A 148 -6.67 -18.40 1.02
CA MET A 148 -6.14 -17.96 2.31
C MET A 148 -7.22 -18.02 3.41
N ASP A 149 -6.83 -17.86 4.68
CA ASP A 149 -7.78 -17.92 5.80
C ASP A 149 -8.64 -16.64 5.88
N THR A 150 -9.81 -16.69 5.22
CA THR A 150 -10.79 -15.59 5.22
C THR A 150 -11.34 -15.28 6.61
N LYS A 151 -11.52 -16.29 7.47
CA LYS A 151 -12.07 -16.09 8.82
C LYS A 151 -11.07 -15.35 9.69
N ASN A 152 -9.81 -15.76 9.64
CA ASN A 152 -8.74 -15.09 10.37
C ASN A 152 -8.49 -13.69 9.81
N ALA A 153 -8.44 -13.50 8.49
CA ALA A 153 -8.35 -12.19 7.86
C ALA A 153 -9.44 -11.24 8.37
N ALA A 154 -10.70 -11.65 8.39
CA ALA A 154 -11.82 -10.83 8.87
C ALA A 154 -11.73 -10.55 10.38
N LYS A 155 -11.29 -11.52 11.19
CA LYS A 155 -11.12 -11.40 12.64
C LYS A 155 -10.01 -10.37 12.96
N ILE A 156 -8.83 -10.53 12.37
CA ILE A 156 -7.69 -9.64 12.59
C ILE A 156 -7.97 -8.24 12.04
N TYR A 157 -8.56 -8.12 10.85
CA TYR A 157 -8.97 -6.84 10.29
C TYR A 157 -9.88 -6.06 11.25
N LYS A 158 -10.91 -6.69 11.81
CA LYS A 158 -11.82 -6.02 12.76
C LYS A 158 -11.12 -5.61 14.04
N ARG A 159 -10.18 -6.41 14.53
CA ARG A 159 -9.43 -6.16 15.76
C ARG A 159 -8.41 -5.03 15.59
N ASP A 160 -7.60 -5.09 14.52
CA ASP A 160 -6.34 -4.35 14.41
C ASP A 160 -6.37 -3.16 13.43
N ARG A 161 -7.42 -3.01 12.63
CA ARG A 161 -7.54 -1.94 11.61
C ARG A 161 -7.38 -0.51 12.11
N ARG A 162 -7.27 -0.29 13.40
CA ARG A 162 -7.08 1.04 14.03
C ARG A 162 -5.78 1.15 14.81
N ASN A 163 -4.96 0.11 14.79
CA ASN A 163 -3.73 0.03 15.58
C ASN A 163 -2.52 0.56 14.81
N HIS A 164 -2.65 1.71 14.18
CA HIS A 164 -1.57 2.37 13.44
C HIS A 164 -1.62 3.89 13.64
N ALA A 165 -0.46 4.56 13.49
CA ALA A 165 -0.38 6.02 13.56
C ALA A 165 -1.15 6.71 12.41
N SER A 166 -1.12 6.13 11.20
CA SER A 166 -2.01 6.53 10.11
C SER A 166 -3.38 5.86 10.27
N PRO A 167 -4.49 6.58 10.08
CA PRO A 167 -5.84 6.03 10.17
C PRO A 167 -6.17 5.06 9.02
N ASN A 168 -5.32 4.97 8.01
CA ASN A 168 -5.56 4.29 6.74
C ASN A 168 -4.69 3.05 6.53
N SER A 169 -3.40 3.08 6.83
CA SER A 169 -2.44 1.99 6.55
C SER A 169 -2.83 0.68 7.23
N ALA A 170 -3.26 0.73 8.51
CA ALA A 170 -3.71 -0.46 9.22
C ALA A 170 -4.90 -1.19 8.58
N GLN A 171 -5.67 -0.56 7.71
CA GLN A 171 -6.84 -1.19 7.10
C GLN A 171 -6.43 -2.38 6.22
N THR A 172 -5.47 -2.21 5.34
CA THR A 172 -5.00 -3.26 4.45
C THR A 172 -3.96 -4.16 5.11
N GLU A 173 -3.09 -3.61 5.93
CA GLU A 173 -2.08 -4.37 6.67
C GLU A 173 -2.72 -5.39 7.62
N ALA A 174 -3.74 -5.02 8.39
CA ALA A 174 -4.44 -5.93 9.29
C ALA A 174 -5.15 -7.07 8.53
N ALA A 175 -5.76 -6.76 7.37
CA ALA A 175 -6.38 -7.78 6.53
C ALA A 175 -5.33 -8.77 5.99
N MET A 176 -4.19 -8.28 5.52
CA MET A 176 -3.09 -9.10 5.01
C MET A 176 -2.44 -9.93 6.11
N ALA A 177 -2.17 -9.33 7.28
CA ALA A 177 -1.62 -10.03 8.45
C ALA A 177 -2.49 -11.22 8.84
N GLY A 178 -3.82 -11.02 8.89
CA GLY A 178 -4.76 -12.10 9.20
C GLY A 178 -4.88 -13.14 8.10
N ALA A 179 -4.77 -12.75 6.82
CA ALA A 179 -4.83 -13.65 5.68
C ALA A 179 -3.63 -14.60 5.62
N LEU A 180 -2.44 -14.09 5.97
CA LEU A 180 -1.18 -14.83 5.93
C LEU A 180 -0.82 -15.48 7.28
N ASP A 181 -1.60 -15.22 8.33
CA ASP A 181 -1.31 -15.64 9.71
C ASP A 181 0.09 -15.22 10.18
N VAL A 182 0.45 -13.98 9.90
CA VAL A 182 1.75 -13.40 10.25
C VAL A 182 1.59 -12.13 11.09
N GLN A 183 2.55 -11.87 11.96
CA GLN A 183 2.65 -10.59 12.62
C GLN A 183 3.41 -9.62 11.72
N LEU A 184 2.73 -8.59 11.25
CA LEU A 184 3.36 -7.45 10.61
C LEU A 184 3.77 -6.46 11.70
N ALA A 185 5.04 -6.09 11.72
CA ALA A 185 5.54 -5.08 12.64
C ALA A 185 5.35 -3.73 11.98
N VAL A 186 4.26 -3.09 12.29
CA VAL A 186 4.12 -1.67 12.02
C VAL A 186 5.07 -0.93 12.96
N SER A 187 5.80 0.04 12.46
CA SER A 187 6.93 0.71 13.13
C SER A 187 6.61 1.29 14.51
N TYR A 188 5.38 1.29 14.98
CA TYR A 188 4.94 1.92 16.22
C TYR A 188 3.86 1.18 17.01
N THR A 189 3.28 0.09 16.50
CA THR A 189 2.29 -0.70 17.24
C THR A 189 2.33 -2.16 16.79
N HIS A 190 2.44 -3.06 17.75
CA HIS A 190 2.42 -4.48 17.49
C HIS A 190 1.01 -4.93 17.09
N LEU A 191 0.82 -5.31 15.83
CA LEU A 191 -0.29 -6.15 15.44
C LEU A 191 0.04 -7.55 15.96
N THR A 192 -0.36 -7.85 17.18
CA THR A 192 0.00 -9.10 17.84
C THR A 192 -0.87 -10.24 17.34
N LEU A 193 -0.21 -11.38 17.03
CA LEU A 193 -0.90 -12.66 16.92
C LEU A 193 -1.62 -12.96 18.23
N PRO A 194 -2.82 -13.56 18.21
CA PRO A 194 -3.41 -14.12 19.42
C PRO A 194 -2.57 -15.34 19.84
N THR A 195 -2.09 -15.32 21.07
CA THR A 195 -1.72 -16.55 21.80
C THR A 195 -2.93 -17.42 22.01
#